data_0ce97f190b47e9950896a3b10589e0fb
#
_entry.id   0ce97f190b47e9950896a3b10589e0fb
#
_cell.length_a   1.000
_cell.length_b   1.000
_cell.length_c   1.000
_cell.angle_alpha   90.00
_cell.angle_beta   90.00
_cell.angle_gamma   90.00
#
_symmetry.space_group_name_H-M   'P 1'
#
loop_
_entity.id
_entity.type
_entity.pdbx_description
1 polymer ?
#
loop_
_entity_poly.entity_id
_entity_poly.type
_entity_poly.pdbx_seq_one_letter_code
_entity_poly.pdbx_strand_id
1 'polypeptide(L)'
;HKIINSDNFNGDYIHYGVREHAMCGIMNGIALHSKLIPYGGTFLIFSDYCKPSIRLSALMGQRVVYIMTHDSIGLGEDGPTHQPIEQLSGLRSIPNLNVFRPADRMETIECWELSLKNSKTPSILSLTRQNLDPIRKKYSNTNKCSFGAYEVLRTNKKINLTILASGSEVNLAIETCHKLAKDKIYSKVISVPCQDLFDKQSNLYKQKILGETKFKISIEAASTDCWKKYIGTEGLAFGIDTFGKSAPYKEIYKYFGLTVENISQKTKNLIKS
;
A
#
# COMPACT_ATOMS: atom_id res chain seq x y z
N HIS A 1 -5.97 -25.06 13.32
CA HIS A 1 -6.93 -25.00 12.21
C HIS A 1 -7.36 -26.41 11.83
N LYS A 2 -8.67 -26.59 11.57
CA LYS A 2 -9.19 -27.84 11.02
C LYS A 2 -9.30 -27.70 9.51
N ILE A 3 -8.63 -28.60 8.80
CA ILE A 3 -8.61 -28.57 7.32
C ILE A 3 -9.93 -29.16 6.81
N ILE A 4 -10.54 -28.49 5.85
CA ILE A 4 -11.66 -29.00 5.07
C ILE A 4 -11.10 -29.93 3.98
N ASN A 5 -11.60 -31.18 3.93
CA ASN A 5 -11.25 -32.16 2.92
C ASN A 5 -12.46 -33.09 2.66
N SER A 6 -12.30 -34.13 1.81
CA SER A 6 -13.36 -35.07 1.46
C SER A 6 -13.96 -35.80 2.67
N ASP A 7 -13.19 -35.99 3.74
CA ASP A 7 -13.56 -36.76 4.90
C ASP A 7 -14.01 -35.86 6.09
N ASN A 8 -13.78 -34.55 5.99
CA ASN A 8 -14.10 -33.58 7.03
C ASN A 8 -14.52 -32.22 6.47
N PHE A 9 -15.81 -31.94 6.48
CA PHE A 9 -16.40 -30.67 6.06
C PHE A 9 -16.56 -29.66 7.21
N ASN A 10 -16.26 -30.05 8.46
CA ASN A 10 -16.40 -29.20 9.67
C ASN A 10 -15.11 -28.41 9.98
N GLY A 11 -14.38 -28.01 8.93
CA GLY A 11 -13.15 -27.23 9.04
C GLY A 11 -13.37 -25.73 8.88
N ASP A 12 -12.30 -24.99 9.12
CA ASP A 12 -12.22 -23.53 8.96
C ASP A 12 -11.06 -23.10 8.03
N TYR A 13 -10.37 -24.09 7.45
CA TYR A 13 -9.20 -23.86 6.61
C TYR A 13 -9.23 -24.71 5.33
N ILE A 14 -8.99 -24.06 4.19
CA ILE A 14 -8.97 -24.73 2.88
C ILE A 14 -7.58 -24.55 2.25
N HIS A 15 -6.93 -25.65 1.90
CA HIS A 15 -5.74 -25.66 1.06
C HIS A 15 -6.14 -25.63 -0.43
N TYR A 16 -5.95 -24.48 -1.07
CA TYR A 16 -6.27 -24.33 -2.49
C TYR A 16 -5.20 -24.86 -3.43
N GLY A 17 -3.95 -25.03 -2.93
CA GLY A 17 -2.77 -25.27 -3.78
C GLY A 17 -2.48 -24.05 -4.66
N VAL A 18 -1.75 -24.24 -5.74
CA VAL A 18 -1.43 -23.17 -6.71
C VAL A 18 -2.63 -22.91 -7.63
N ARG A 19 -3.68 -22.28 -7.10
CA ARG A 19 -4.97 -22.04 -7.79
C ARG A 19 -5.60 -20.73 -7.35
N GLU A 20 -4.93 -19.60 -7.58
CA GLU A 20 -5.32 -18.27 -7.11
C GLU A 20 -6.72 -17.87 -7.60
N HIS A 21 -7.03 -18.13 -8.88
CA HIS A 21 -8.36 -17.83 -9.43
C HIS A 21 -9.47 -18.63 -8.75
N ALA A 22 -9.25 -19.93 -8.56
CA ALA A 22 -10.21 -20.81 -7.89
C ALA A 22 -10.38 -20.41 -6.41
N MET A 23 -9.28 -20.11 -5.70
CA MET A 23 -9.34 -19.58 -4.34
C MET A 23 -10.25 -18.36 -4.26
N CYS A 24 -10.00 -17.35 -5.09
CA CYS A 24 -10.79 -16.12 -5.07
C CYS A 24 -12.26 -16.36 -5.49
N GLY A 25 -12.50 -17.25 -6.46
CA GLY A 25 -13.85 -17.65 -6.88
C GLY A 25 -14.63 -18.36 -5.78
N ILE A 26 -13.97 -19.28 -5.06
CA ILE A 26 -14.57 -19.99 -3.91
C ILE A 26 -14.85 -19.01 -2.77
N MET A 27 -13.93 -18.08 -2.48
CA MET A 27 -14.17 -17.03 -1.48
C MET A 27 -15.38 -16.17 -1.83
N ASN A 28 -15.58 -15.82 -3.11
CA ASN A 28 -16.79 -15.14 -3.58
C ASN A 28 -18.05 -15.97 -3.31
N GLY A 29 -18.01 -17.28 -3.62
CA GLY A 29 -19.11 -18.19 -3.37
C GLY A 29 -19.46 -18.31 -1.88
N ILE A 30 -18.45 -18.40 -1.01
CA ILE A 30 -18.64 -18.41 0.45
C ILE A 30 -19.29 -17.11 0.93
N ALA A 31 -18.81 -15.96 0.48
CA ALA A 31 -19.34 -14.66 0.88
C ALA A 31 -20.80 -14.47 0.40
N LEU A 32 -21.16 -14.98 -0.77
CA LEU A 32 -22.51 -14.90 -1.34
C LEU A 32 -23.49 -15.84 -0.63
N HIS A 33 -23.06 -17.06 -0.34
CA HIS A 33 -23.93 -18.12 0.17
C HIS A 33 -24.10 -18.08 1.69
N SER A 34 -23.15 -17.50 2.41
CA SER A 34 -23.10 -17.57 3.86
C SER A 34 -22.89 -16.20 4.52
N LYS A 35 -22.92 -16.18 5.88
CA LYS A 35 -22.53 -15.00 6.67
C LYS A 35 -21.05 -15.00 7.05
N LEU A 36 -20.27 -15.93 6.53
CA LEU A 36 -18.85 -16.01 6.80
C LEU A 36 -18.10 -14.88 6.08
N ILE A 37 -17.00 -14.48 6.66
CA ILE A 37 -16.07 -13.51 6.05
C ILE A 37 -14.86 -14.29 5.58
N PRO A 38 -14.78 -14.67 4.29
CA PRO A 38 -13.63 -15.39 3.79
C PRO A 38 -12.42 -14.46 3.68
N TYR A 39 -11.25 -14.97 4.03
CA TYR A 39 -9.98 -14.37 3.73
C TYR A 39 -9.02 -15.42 3.17
N GLY A 40 -8.18 -15.04 2.22
CA GLY A 40 -7.23 -15.94 1.61
C GLY A 40 -6.02 -15.18 1.10
N GLY A 41 -4.88 -15.86 0.98
CA GLY A 41 -3.61 -15.22 0.71
C GLY A 41 -2.80 -15.86 -0.39
N THR A 42 -2.10 -14.99 -1.13
CA THR A 42 -1.05 -15.31 -2.10
C THR A 42 -0.07 -14.15 -2.19
N PHE A 43 0.94 -14.22 -3.06
CA PHE A 43 1.81 -13.08 -3.36
C PHE A 43 1.07 -12.04 -4.23
N LEU A 44 1.41 -10.77 -4.08
CA LEU A 44 0.75 -9.69 -4.79
C LEU A 44 0.87 -9.84 -6.32
N ILE A 45 2.01 -10.30 -6.82
CA ILE A 45 2.22 -10.55 -8.26
C ILE A 45 1.16 -11.51 -8.82
N PHE A 46 0.75 -12.52 -8.05
CA PHE A 46 -0.26 -13.50 -8.49
C PHE A 46 -1.68 -12.98 -8.45
N SER A 47 -1.89 -11.71 -8.07
CA SER A 47 -3.16 -11.03 -8.32
C SER A 47 -3.51 -11.04 -9.82
N ASP A 48 -2.54 -11.09 -10.72
CA ASP A 48 -2.75 -11.19 -12.15
C ASP A 48 -3.54 -12.45 -12.55
N TYR A 49 -3.33 -13.57 -11.84
CA TYR A 49 -4.11 -14.80 -12.08
C TYR A 49 -5.53 -14.74 -11.53
N CYS A 50 -5.81 -13.94 -10.51
CA CYS A 50 -7.12 -13.89 -9.86
C CYS A 50 -7.84 -12.54 -9.96
N LYS A 51 -7.28 -11.57 -10.66
CA LYS A 51 -7.86 -10.24 -10.86
C LYS A 51 -9.31 -10.26 -11.35
N PRO A 52 -9.74 -11.15 -12.28
CA PRO A 52 -11.15 -11.25 -12.67
C PRO A 52 -12.07 -11.60 -11.50
N SER A 53 -11.68 -12.55 -10.62
CA SER A 53 -12.47 -12.92 -9.44
C SER A 53 -12.50 -11.80 -8.39
N ILE A 54 -11.39 -11.08 -8.19
CA ILE A 54 -11.33 -9.89 -7.31
C ILE A 54 -12.28 -8.80 -7.83
N ARG A 55 -12.25 -8.56 -9.16
CA ARG A 55 -13.16 -7.61 -9.79
C ARG A 55 -14.63 -7.99 -9.61
N LEU A 56 -14.96 -9.26 -9.67
CA LEU A 56 -16.31 -9.74 -9.41
C LEU A 56 -16.74 -9.51 -7.95
N SER A 57 -15.85 -9.72 -6.96
CA SER A 57 -16.15 -9.37 -5.56
C SER A 57 -16.57 -7.91 -5.44
N ALA A 58 -15.81 -7.02 -6.08
CA ALA A 58 -16.05 -5.59 -6.05
C ALA A 58 -17.37 -5.22 -6.75
N LEU A 59 -17.66 -5.82 -7.92
CA LEU A 59 -18.88 -5.63 -8.67
C LEU A 59 -20.12 -6.10 -7.90
N MET A 60 -20.03 -7.26 -7.22
CA MET A 60 -21.11 -7.83 -6.42
C MET A 60 -21.22 -7.21 -5.02
N GLY A 61 -20.29 -6.33 -4.64
CA GLY A 61 -20.27 -5.73 -3.31
C GLY A 61 -20.09 -6.74 -2.18
N GLN A 62 -19.21 -7.73 -2.35
CA GLN A 62 -19.00 -8.80 -1.38
C GLN A 62 -17.82 -8.48 -0.46
N ARG A 63 -17.99 -8.75 0.85
CA ARG A 63 -16.92 -8.64 1.84
C ARG A 63 -16.00 -9.85 1.76
N VAL A 64 -14.92 -9.70 1.00
CA VAL A 64 -13.84 -10.68 0.87
C VAL A 64 -12.53 -9.98 1.21
N VAL A 65 -11.65 -10.63 1.96
CA VAL A 65 -10.35 -10.05 2.33
C VAL A 65 -9.23 -10.84 1.65
N TYR A 66 -8.48 -10.17 0.80
CA TYR A 66 -7.35 -10.73 0.07
C TYR A 66 -6.04 -10.30 0.73
N ILE A 67 -5.25 -11.26 1.20
CA ILE A 67 -3.94 -11.03 1.81
C ILE A 67 -2.88 -11.23 0.74
N MET A 68 -2.38 -10.12 0.20
CA MET A 68 -1.39 -10.12 -0.87
C MET A 68 -0.02 -9.77 -0.32
N THR A 69 0.80 -10.79 -0.05
CA THR A 69 2.15 -10.61 0.52
C THR A 69 3.19 -10.36 -0.57
N HIS A 70 4.44 -10.07 -0.16
CA HIS A 70 5.57 -9.87 -1.08
C HIS A 70 5.29 -8.74 -2.09
N ASP A 71 4.90 -7.58 -1.56
CA ASP A 71 4.20 -6.48 -2.23
C ASP A 71 5.07 -5.60 -3.13
N SER A 72 6.37 -5.86 -3.25
CA SER A 72 7.30 -4.99 -3.99
C SER A 72 8.59 -5.70 -4.39
N ILE A 73 9.48 -4.95 -5.03
CA ILE A 73 10.88 -5.38 -5.28
C ILE A 73 11.63 -5.78 -3.99
N GLY A 74 11.10 -5.42 -2.83
CA GLY A 74 11.58 -5.85 -1.52
C GLY A 74 11.50 -7.36 -1.29
N LEU A 75 10.82 -8.10 -2.15
CA LEU A 75 10.88 -9.55 -2.21
C LEU A 75 12.34 -10.06 -2.37
N GLY A 76 13.16 -9.39 -3.18
CA GLY A 76 14.59 -9.70 -3.29
C GLY A 76 14.93 -10.66 -4.41
N GLU A 77 15.63 -11.72 -4.07
CA GLU A 77 16.34 -12.61 -4.98
C GLU A 77 15.44 -13.39 -5.96
N ASP A 78 14.16 -13.60 -5.63
CA ASP A 78 13.20 -14.27 -6.51
C ASP A 78 13.03 -13.55 -7.86
N GLY A 79 13.35 -12.27 -7.89
CA GLY A 79 13.55 -11.51 -9.11
C GLY A 79 12.26 -11.03 -9.79
N PRO A 80 12.37 -10.56 -11.05
CA PRO A 80 11.31 -9.83 -11.76
C PRO A 80 10.01 -10.60 -11.93
N THR A 81 10.04 -11.92 -12.03
CA THR A 81 8.85 -12.75 -12.20
C THR A 81 7.94 -12.77 -10.96
N HIS A 82 8.49 -12.39 -9.80
CA HIS A 82 7.78 -12.39 -8.51
C HIS A 82 7.65 -10.99 -7.89
N GLN A 83 8.28 -9.98 -8.49
CA GLN A 83 8.27 -8.59 -8.02
C GLN A 83 7.15 -7.79 -8.69
N PRO A 84 6.08 -7.42 -7.98
CA PRO A 84 5.01 -6.60 -8.55
C PRO A 84 5.49 -5.18 -8.80
N ILE A 85 5.05 -4.60 -9.92
CA ILE A 85 5.32 -3.22 -10.32
C ILE A 85 4.00 -2.47 -10.54
N GLU A 86 3.21 -2.89 -11.54
CA GLU A 86 1.96 -2.27 -11.94
C GLU A 86 0.72 -2.80 -11.18
N GLN A 87 0.86 -3.90 -10.45
CA GLN A 87 -0.26 -4.58 -9.79
C GLN A 87 -1.02 -3.65 -8.84
N LEU A 88 -0.31 -2.86 -8.01
CA LEU A 88 -0.95 -1.90 -7.11
C LEU A 88 -1.78 -0.85 -7.87
N SER A 89 -1.23 -0.26 -8.92
CA SER A 89 -1.93 0.72 -9.75
C SER A 89 -3.15 0.10 -10.43
N GLY A 90 -2.97 -1.11 -10.98
CA GLY A 90 -4.04 -1.86 -11.62
C GLY A 90 -5.17 -2.27 -10.67
N LEU A 91 -4.86 -2.63 -9.43
CA LEU A 91 -5.85 -2.98 -8.41
C LEU A 91 -6.57 -1.73 -7.88
N ARG A 92 -5.85 -0.63 -7.64
CA ARG A 92 -6.42 0.68 -7.25
C ARG A 92 -7.36 1.26 -8.31
N SER A 93 -7.27 0.82 -9.56
CA SER A 93 -8.18 1.23 -10.64
C SER A 93 -9.53 0.49 -10.64
N ILE A 94 -9.68 -0.60 -9.86
CA ILE A 94 -10.92 -1.36 -9.80
C ILE A 94 -11.93 -0.60 -8.92
N PRO A 95 -13.11 -0.23 -9.44
CA PRO A 95 -14.14 0.42 -8.63
C PRO A 95 -14.59 -0.46 -7.46
N ASN A 96 -14.92 0.17 -6.34
CA ASN A 96 -15.40 -0.51 -5.13
C ASN A 96 -14.45 -1.57 -4.58
N LEU A 97 -13.13 -1.34 -4.68
CA LEU A 97 -12.10 -2.19 -4.07
C LEU A 97 -11.22 -1.32 -3.16
N ASN A 98 -11.08 -1.67 -1.89
CA ASN A 98 -10.12 -1.01 -1.02
C ASN A 98 -8.77 -1.70 -1.12
N VAL A 99 -7.73 -0.97 -1.56
CA VAL A 99 -6.37 -1.49 -1.62
C VAL A 99 -5.55 -0.84 -0.49
N PHE A 100 -5.35 -1.60 0.58
CA PHE A 100 -4.55 -1.19 1.73
C PHE A 100 -3.10 -1.61 1.56
N ARG A 101 -2.18 -0.68 1.79
CA ARG A 101 -0.73 -0.93 1.86
C ARG A 101 -0.17 -0.34 3.15
N PRO A 102 -0.29 -1.08 4.27
CA PRO A 102 0.10 -0.59 5.59
C PRO A 102 1.62 -0.52 5.75
N ALA A 103 2.09 0.49 6.50
CA ALA A 103 3.51 0.78 6.73
C ALA A 103 4.08 0.13 7.98
N ASP A 104 3.24 -0.34 8.89
CA ASP A 104 3.65 -0.99 10.12
C ASP A 104 2.56 -1.90 10.69
N ARG A 105 2.85 -2.51 11.84
CA ARG A 105 1.91 -3.35 12.57
C ARG A 105 0.61 -2.63 12.94
N MET A 106 0.68 -1.35 13.35
CA MET A 106 -0.50 -0.60 13.76
C MET A 106 -1.41 -0.30 12.57
N GLU A 107 -0.84 0.14 11.46
CA GLU A 107 -1.61 0.32 10.23
C GLU A 107 -2.21 -1.01 9.74
N THR A 108 -1.48 -2.13 9.87
CA THR A 108 -2.00 -3.46 9.50
C THR A 108 -3.25 -3.80 10.32
N ILE A 109 -3.22 -3.60 11.64
CA ILE A 109 -4.38 -3.83 12.52
C ILE A 109 -5.56 -2.92 12.13
N GLU A 110 -5.29 -1.64 11.89
CA GLU A 110 -6.29 -0.66 11.49
C GLU A 110 -6.92 -1.00 10.12
N CYS A 111 -6.12 -1.45 9.16
CA CYS A 111 -6.60 -1.89 7.85
C CYS A 111 -7.45 -3.16 7.94
N TRP A 112 -7.05 -4.12 8.79
CA TRP A 112 -7.86 -5.30 9.09
C TRP A 112 -9.23 -4.93 9.67
N GLU A 113 -9.24 -4.04 10.67
CA GLU A 113 -10.49 -3.55 11.27
C GLU A 113 -11.43 -2.96 10.20
N LEU A 114 -10.90 -2.11 9.30
CA LEU A 114 -11.67 -1.52 8.21
C LEU A 114 -12.19 -2.56 7.23
N SER A 115 -11.36 -3.56 6.89
CA SER A 115 -11.73 -4.65 5.99
C SER A 115 -12.87 -5.51 6.55
N LEU A 116 -12.87 -5.75 7.85
CA LEU A 116 -13.90 -6.52 8.54
C LEU A 116 -15.20 -5.72 8.75
N LYS A 117 -15.10 -4.40 8.97
CA LYS A 117 -16.26 -3.52 9.15
C LYS A 117 -16.99 -3.22 7.85
N ASN A 118 -16.30 -3.17 6.74
CA ASN A 118 -16.93 -2.84 5.45
C ASN A 118 -17.64 -4.05 4.84
N SER A 119 -18.97 -4.05 4.91
CA SER A 119 -19.79 -5.19 4.47
C SER A 119 -20.05 -5.25 2.96
N LYS A 120 -19.76 -4.18 2.20
CA LYS A 120 -20.11 -4.05 0.78
C LYS A 120 -18.93 -3.78 -0.14
N THR A 121 -17.71 -3.89 0.38
CA THR A 121 -16.50 -3.61 -0.38
C THR A 121 -15.44 -4.64 -0.04
N PRO A 122 -14.91 -5.40 -1.00
CA PRO A 122 -13.77 -6.25 -0.75
C PRO A 122 -12.52 -5.43 -0.45
N SER A 123 -11.57 -6.05 0.23
CA SER A 123 -10.32 -5.41 0.63
C SER A 123 -9.11 -6.24 0.24
N ILE A 124 -8.07 -5.58 -0.23
CA ILE A 124 -6.73 -6.14 -0.39
C ILE A 124 -5.86 -5.57 0.72
N LEU A 125 -5.14 -6.43 1.44
CA LEU A 125 -4.04 -6.06 2.32
C LEU A 125 -2.73 -6.43 1.60
N SER A 126 -2.07 -5.43 1.05
CA SER A 126 -0.77 -5.57 0.38
C SER A 126 0.33 -5.45 1.42
N LEU A 127 1.00 -6.56 1.72
CA LEU A 127 1.92 -6.68 2.84
C LEU A 127 3.34 -6.96 2.36
N THR A 128 4.31 -6.25 2.93
CA THR A 128 5.71 -6.46 2.62
C THR A 128 6.26 -7.77 3.22
N ARG A 129 7.32 -8.30 2.64
CA ARG A 129 8.12 -9.39 3.17
C ARG A 129 9.08 -8.92 4.27
N GLN A 130 9.49 -7.65 4.24
CA GLN A 130 10.47 -7.10 5.17
C GLN A 130 9.89 -6.85 6.56
N ASN A 131 10.74 -6.90 7.57
CA ASN A 131 10.44 -6.35 8.88
C ASN A 131 10.43 -4.82 8.82
N LEU A 132 9.41 -4.20 9.39
CA LEU A 132 9.25 -2.75 9.40
C LEU A 132 9.22 -2.21 10.82
N ASP A 133 9.89 -1.08 11.03
CA ASP A 133 9.85 -0.36 12.29
C ASP A 133 8.53 0.40 12.45
N PRO A 134 8.02 0.54 13.69
CA PRO A 134 6.82 1.31 13.96
C PRO A 134 6.97 2.78 13.56
N ILE A 135 6.04 3.26 12.72
CA ILE A 135 6.00 4.68 12.30
C ILE A 135 5.28 5.56 13.32
N ARG A 136 4.41 4.99 14.14
CA ARG A 136 3.68 5.67 15.20
C ARG A 136 4.15 5.22 16.57
N LYS A 137 4.64 6.18 17.38
CA LYS A 137 5.11 5.94 18.75
C LYS A 137 4.03 6.16 19.82
N LYS A 138 2.93 6.83 19.46
CA LYS A 138 1.84 7.15 20.39
C LYS A 138 0.57 6.40 20.01
N TYR A 139 -0.08 5.85 21.01
CA TYR A 139 -1.41 5.25 20.88
C TYR A 139 -2.44 6.29 20.44
N SER A 140 -3.42 5.85 19.67
CA SER A 140 -4.58 6.65 19.25
C SER A 140 -5.83 5.77 19.28
N ASN A 141 -6.89 6.25 19.91
CA ASN A 141 -8.21 5.61 19.86
C ASN A 141 -8.88 5.73 18.49
N THR A 142 -8.35 6.58 17.62
CA THR A 142 -8.87 6.78 16.27
C THR A 142 -8.10 5.91 15.29
N ASN A 143 -8.81 5.10 14.53
CA ASN A 143 -8.25 4.39 13.38
C ASN A 143 -7.81 5.41 12.32
N LYS A 144 -6.50 5.64 12.19
CA LYS A 144 -5.95 6.64 11.26
C LYS A 144 -6.07 6.20 9.81
N CYS A 145 -6.03 4.91 9.54
CA CYS A 145 -6.18 4.36 8.19
C CYS A 145 -7.58 4.60 7.61
N SER A 146 -8.59 4.88 8.46
CA SER A 146 -9.94 5.19 8.00
C SER A 146 -10.04 6.45 7.14
N PHE A 147 -9.08 7.37 7.28
CA PHE A 147 -8.98 8.57 6.45
C PHE A 147 -8.29 8.30 5.10
N GLY A 148 -7.69 7.12 4.91
CA GLY A 148 -6.94 6.75 3.72
C GLY A 148 -5.56 7.38 3.60
N ALA A 149 -5.36 8.56 4.18
CA ALA A 149 -4.06 9.24 4.31
C ALA A 149 -4.03 10.09 5.57
N TYR A 150 -2.88 10.20 6.24
CA TYR A 150 -2.74 11.04 7.43
C TYR A 150 -1.26 11.47 7.64
N GLU A 151 -1.08 12.59 8.36
CA GLU A 151 0.26 13.10 8.69
C GLU A 151 0.91 12.25 9.79
N VAL A 152 2.10 11.73 9.50
CA VAL A 152 2.92 10.93 10.43
C VAL A 152 3.97 11.77 11.11
N LEU A 153 4.62 12.67 10.35
CA LEU A 153 5.74 13.49 10.82
C LEU A 153 5.67 14.88 10.21
N ARG A 154 6.09 15.87 10.98
CA ARG A 154 6.32 17.25 10.54
C ARG A 154 7.56 17.80 11.21
N THR A 155 8.49 18.37 10.46
CA THR A 155 9.76 18.87 10.98
C THR A 155 9.75 20.34 11.42
N ASN A 156 8.76 21.13 10.97
CA ASN A 156 8.58 22.53 11.36
C ASN A 156 7.11 22.96 11.17
N LYS A 157 6.70 24.08 11.85
CA LYS A 157 5.39 24.69 11.60
C LYS A 157 5.24 25.17 10.16
N LYS A 158 6.28 25.82 9.61
CA LYS A 158 6.36 26.29 8.22
C LYS A 158 7.13 25.26 7.40
N ILE A 159 6.48 24.67 6.40
CA ILE A 159 7.05 23.62 5.55
C ILE A 159 7.09 24.04 4.09
N ASN A 160 8.07 23.50 3.36
CA ASN A 160 8.27 23.73 1.92
C ASN A 160 7.82 22.55 1.07
N LEU A 161 7.78 21.34 1.66
CA LEU A 161 7.64 20.08 0.95
C LEU A 161 6.63 19.19 1.65
N THR A 162 5.82 18.48 0.87
CA THR A 162 5.00 17.35 1.33
C THR A 162 5.54 16.07 0.71
N ILE A 163 5.84 15.06 1.54
CA ILE A 163 6.31 13.73 1.14
C ILE A 163 5.18 12.74 1.39
N LEU A 164 4.68 12.09 0.34
CA LEU A 164 3.67 11.04 0.42
C LEU A 164 4.34 9.68 0.25
N ALA A 165 3.94 8.71 1.04
CA ALA A 165 4.44 7.34 0.89
C ALA A 165 3.40 6.33 1.37
N SER A 166 3.53 5.08 0.96
CA SER A 166 2.72 3.96 1.46
C SER A 166 3.60 2.75 1.79
N GLY A 167 3.09 1.86 2.62
CA GLY A 167 3.77 0.60 2.94
C GLY A 167 5.17 0.79 3.49
N SER A 168 6.07 -0.09 3.06
CA SER A 168 7.47 -0.11 3.50
C SER A 168 8.23 1.21 3.25
N GLU A 169 7.81 2.03 2.31
CA GLU A 169 8.51 3.27 1.96
C GLU A 169 8.18 4.45 2.89
N VAL A 170 7.24 4.30 3.80
CA VAL A 170 6.95 5.37 4.80
C VAL A 170 8.15 5.60 5.72
N ASN A 171 8.87 4.55 6.13
CA ASN A 171 10.11 4.71 6.90
C ASN A 171 11.19 5.44 6.10
N LEU A 172 11.36 5.11 4.82
CA LEU A 172 12.28 5.81 3.92
C LEU A 172 11.90 7.30 3.76
N ALA A 173 10.60 7.61 3.72
CA ALA A 173 10.09 8.98 3.70
C ALA A 173 10.41 9.74 4.98
N ILE A 174 10.29 9.10 6.16
CA ILE A 174 10.63 9.67 7.47
C ILE A 174 12.14 9.99 7.53
N GLU A 175 12.99 9.06 7.13
CA GLU A 175 14.43 9.25 7.11
C GLU A 175 14.84 10.36 6.14
N THR A 176 14.23 10.40 4.94
CA THR A 176 14.43 11.47 3.96
C THR A 176 14.02 12.84 4.53
N CYS A 177 12.88 12.90 5.22
CA CYS A 177 12.40 14.12 5.88
C CYS A 177 13.41 14.63 6.93
N HIS A 178 13.97 13.74 7.76
CA HIS A 178 15.00 14.11 8.74
C HIS A 178 16.30 14.57 8.09
N LYS A 179 16.72 13.93 6.99
CA LYS A 179 17.91 14.36 6.23
C LYS A 179 17.74 15.73 5.62
N LEU A 180 16.60 15.99 4.98
CA LEU A 180 16.30 17.30 4.38
C LEU A 180 16.21 18.42 5.41
N ALA A 181 15.71 18.13 6.61
CA ALA A 181 15.63 19.11 7.70
C ALA A 181 17.02 19.63 8.15
N LYS A 182 18.09 18.80 8.07
CA LYS A 182 19.47 19.24 8.34
C LYS A 182 19.93 20.31 7.34
N ASP A 183 19.38 20.28 6.13
CA ASP A 183 19.64 21.27 5.07
C ASP A 183 18.61 22.41 5.07
N LYS A 184 17.84 22.58 6.17
CA LYS A 184 16.80 23.60 6.35
C LYS A 184 15.63 23.47 5.35
N ILE A 185 15.45 22.33 4.74
CA ILE A 185 14.28 22.00 3.91
C ILE A 185 13.28 21.28 4.81
N TYR A 186 12.30 22.04 5.30
CA TYR A 186 11.30 21.53 6.22
C TYR A 186 10.14 20.89 5.48
N SER A 187 9.75 19.72 5.93
CA SER A 187 8.73 18.90 5.27
C SER A 187 7.79 18.21 6.24
N LYS A 188 6.70 17.71 5.72
CA LYS A 188 5.84 16.74 6.40
C LYS A 188 5.80 15.43 5.63
N VAL A 189 5.61 14.33 6.35
CA VAL A 189 5.41 12.98 5.81
C VAL A 189 3.96 12.58 6.00
N ILE A 190 3.35 12.13 4.91
CA ILE A 190 1.99 11.61 4.86
C ILE A 190 2.07 10.11 4.56
N SER A 191 1.58 9.27 5.47
CA SER A 191 1.29 7.88 5.17
C SER A 191 -0.03 7.81 4.41
N VAL A 192 -0.05 7.04 3.32
CA VAL A 192 -1.22 6.82 2.46
C VAL A 192 -1.54 5.32 2.41
N PRO A 193 -2.06 4.74 3.50
CA PRO A 193 -2.38 3.32 3.54
C PRO A 193 -3.48 2.91 2.56
N CYS A 194 -4.37 3.83 2.12
CA CYS A 194 -5.41 3.50 1.15
C CYS A 194 -5.83 4.73 0.34
N GLN A 195 -5.44 4.76 -0.94
CA GLN A 195 -5.80 5.86 -1.84
C GLN A 195 -7.32 5.99 -2.04
N ASP A 196 -8.03 4.87 -2.15
CA ASP A 196 -9.48 4.85 -2.38
C ASP A 196 -10.27 5.53 -1.24
N LEU A 197 -9.86 5.31 0.01
CA LEU A 197 -10.46 5.98 1.16
C LEU A 197 -10.07 7.45 1.23
N PHE A 198 -8.85 7.80 0.83
CA PHE A 198 -8.41 9.19 0.79
C PHE A 198 -9.14 9.99 -0.28
N ASP A 199 -9.35 9.41 -1.46
CA ASP A 199 -10.08 10.06 -2.55
C ASP A 199 -11.54 10.38 -2.18
N LYS A 200 -12.15 9.57 -1.32
CA LYS A 200 -13.51 9.77 -0.79
C LYS A 200 -13.61 10.83 0.31
N GLN A 201 -12.49 11.33 0.83
CA GLN A 201 -12.49 12.37 1.86
C GLN A 201 -12.98 13.72 1.30
N SER A 202 -13.45 14.58 2.21
CA SER A 202 -13.85 15.95 1.84
C SER A 202 -12.68 16.73 1.24
N ASN A 203 -12.98 17.69 0.37
CA ASN A 203 -11.96 18.55 -0.21
C ASN A 203 -11.16 19.30 0.87
N LEU A 204 -11.81 19.70 1.95
CA LEU A 204 -11.15 20.35 3.09
C LEU A 204 -10.11 19.42 3.74
N TYR A 205 -10.45 18.15 3.94
CA TYR A 205 -9.49 17.18 4.48
C TYR A 205 -8.33 16.93 3.53
N LYS A 206 -8.61 16.74 2.23
CA LYS A 206 -7.56 16.55 1.20
C LYS A 206 -6.62 17.74 1.14
N GLN A 207 -7.13 18.97 1.18
CA GLN A 207 -6.32 20.20 1.24
C GLN A 207 -5.47 20.26 2.51
N LYS A 208 -6.04 19.93 3.67
CA LYS A 208 -5.30 19.86 4.93
C LYS A 208 -4.13 18.86 4.86
N ILE A 209 -4.36 17.67 4.28
CA ILE A 209 -3.36 16.59 4.20
C ILE A 209 -2.30 16.91 3.16
N LEU A 210 -2.70 17.25 1.94
CA LEU A 210 -1.76 17.57 0.86
C LEU A 210 -1.03 18.90 1.11
N GLY A 211 -1.66 19.81 1.82
CA GLY A 211 -1.15 21.14 2.15
C GLY A 211 -1.04 22.07 0.94
N GLU A 212 -0.66 23.30 1.23
CA GLU A 212 -0.40 24.35 0.22
C GLU A 212 1.08 24.47 -0.13
N THR A 213 1.84 23.36 0.04
CA THR A 213 3.25 23.35 -0.32
C THR A 213 3.42 23.35 -1.83
N LYS A 214 4.32 24.20 -2.33
CA LYS A 214 4.67 24.25 -3.76
C LYS A 214 5.15 22.89 -4.24
N PHE A 215 6.01 22.24 -3.44
CA PHE A 215 6.64 20.98 -3.84
C PHE A 215 5.99 19.77 -3.15
N LYS A 216 5.74 18.74 -3.92
CA LYS A 216 5.24 17.44 -3.44
C LYS A 216 6.04 16.32 -4.08
N ILE A 217 6.36 15.31 -3.31
CA ILE A 217 6.99 14.09 -3.81
C ILE A 217 6.24 12.87 -3.31
N SER A 218 6.33 11.76 -4.04
CA SER A 218 5.84 10.45 -3.60
C SER A 218 6.96 9.42 -3.59
N ILE A 219 6.87 8.44 -2.67
CA ILE A 219 7.84 7.35 -2.54
C ILE A 219 7.05 6.05 -2.37
N GLU A 220 7.12 5.17 -3.38
CA GLU A 220 6.50 3.84 -3.35
C GLU A 220 7.28 2.89 -4.27
N ALA A 221 7.64 1.70 -3.80
CA ALA A 221 8.32 0.68 -4.59
C ALA A 221 7.35 -0.05 -5.53
N ALA A 222 6.70 0.70 -6.42
CA ALA A 222 5.75 0.27 -7.43
C ALA A 222 5.70 1.32 -8.56
N SER A 223 4.86 1.12 -9.59
CA SER A 223 4.63 2.10 -10.66
C SER A 223 4.23 3.47 -10.12
N THR A 224 4.79 4.53 -10.71
CA THR A 224 4.58 5.91 -10.27
C THR A 224 3.23 6.50 -10.67
N ASP A 225 2.49 5.86 -11.57
CA ASP A 225 1.30 6.43 -12.23
C ASP A 225 0.19 6.89 -11.28
N CYS A 226 -0.12 6.11 -10.25
CA CYS A 226 -1.21 6.43 -9.33
C CYS A 226 -0.93 7.61 -8.40
N TRP A 227 0.30 8.13 -8.38
CA TRP A 227 0.70 9.24 -7.52
C TRP A 227 0.55 10.62 -8.18
N LYS A 228 0.53 10.70 -9.52
CA LYS A 228 0.45 11.96 -10.29
C LYS A 228 -0.70 12.85 -9.84
N LYS A 229 -1.86 12.27 -9.53
CA LYS A 229 -3.04 13.02 -9.06
C LYS A 229 -2.86 13.76 -7.73
N TYR A 230 -1.89 13.33 -6.88
CA TYR A 230 -1.61 13.94 -5.58
C TYR A 230 -0.44 14.90 -5.60
N ILE A 231 0.60 14.59 -6.40
CA ILE A 231 1.82 15.40 -6.44
C ILE A 231 1.77 16.49 -7.52
N GLY A 232 0.86 16.37 -8.49
CA GLY A 232 0.76 17.31 -9.62
C GLY A 232 1.86 17.14 -10.66
N THR A 233 1.87 18.02 -11.67
CA THR A 233 2.84 17.98 -12.78
C THR A 233 4.26 18.39 -12.37
N GLU A 234 4.37 19.27 -11.39
CA GLU A 234 5.64 19.75 -10.84
C GLU A 234 6.21 18.84 -9.74
N GLY A 235 5.47 17.82 -9.36
CA GLY A 235 5.89 16.87 -8.32
C GLY A 235 6.83 15.81 -8.87
N LEU A 236 7.62 15.20 -7.97
CA LEU A 236 8.56 14.15 -8.32
C LEU A 236 8.13 12.82 -7.66
N ALA A 237 7.88 11.80 -8.47
CA ALA A 237 7.59 10.45 -8.00
C ALA A 237 8.87 9.60 -7.95
N PHE A 238 9.11 8.96 -6.82
CA PHE A 238 10.15 7.95 -6.64
C PHE A 238 9.49 6.58 -6.59
N GLY A 239 9.63 5.82 -7.65
CA GLY A 239 9.02 4.50 -7.83
C GLY A 239 9.79 3.67 -8.84
N ILE A 240 9.12 2.66 -9.38
CA ILE A 240 9.68 1.67 -10.33
C ILE A 240 8.77 1.64 -11.55
N ASP A 241 9.26 2.12 -12.69
CA ASP A 241 8.54 2.12 -13.96
C ASP A 241 9.16 1.15 -14.99
N THR A 242 9.95 0.19 -14.50
CA THR A 242 10.56 -0.92 -15.26
C THR A 242 10.42 -2.20 -14.47
N PHE A 243 10.72 -3.36 -15.07
CA PHE A 243 10.77 -4.61 -14.32
C PHE A 243 11.89 -4.61 -13.27
N GLY A 244 11.67 -5.37 -12.20
CA GLY A 244 12.60 -5.52 -11.10
C GLY A 244 13.92 -6.24 -11.45
N LYS A 245 14.68 -6.60 -10.45
CA LYS A 245 15.99 -7.27 -10.57
C LYS A 245 16.13 -8.36 -9.49
N SER A 246 16.93 -9.38 -9.76
CA SER A 246 17.27 -10.40 -8.77
C SER A 246 18.57 -10.02 -8.05
N ALA A 247 18.45 -9.68 -6.77
CA ALA A 247 19.55 -9.38 -5.84
C ALA A 247 18.99 -9.26 -4.41
N PRO A 248 19.83 -9.16 -3.37
CA PRO A 248 19.39 -8.77 -2.04
C PRO A 248 18.61 -7.45 -2.08
N TYR A 249 17.47 -7.38 -1.37
CA TYR A 249 16.52 -6.26 -1.51
C TYR A 249 17.16 -4.87 -1.32
N LYS A 250 18.13 -4.72 -0.41
CA LYS A 250 18.83 -3.43 -0.20
C LYS A 250 19.61 -2.98 -1.43
N GLU A 251 20.19 -3.91 -2.17
CA GLU A 251 20.91 -3.61 -3.42
C GLU A 251 19.93 -3.22 -4.52
N ILE A 252 18.78 -3.87 -4.59
CA ILE A 252 17.72 -3.53 -5.54
C ILE A 252 17.18 -2.12 -5.27
N TYR A 253 16.89 -1.79 -4.01
CA TYR A 253 16.46 -0.44 -3.63
C TYR A 253 17.50 0.62 -4.02
N LYS A 254 18.79 0.32 -3.78
CA LYS A 254 19.89 1.20 -4.19
C LYS A 254 19.98 1.34 -5.72
N TYR A 255 19.85 0.23 -6.46
CA TYR A 255 19.86 0.22 -7.93
C TYR A 255 18.77 1.12 -8.52
N PHE A 256 17.55 1.07 -8.00
CA PHE A 256 16.43 1.90 -8.43
C PHE A 256 16.44 3.31 -7.81
N GLY A 257 17.40 3.60 -6.96
CA GLY A 257 17.54 4.91 -6.33
C GLY A 257 16.52 5.20 -5.24
N LEU A 258 15.87 4.18 -4.71
CA LEU A 258 15.01 4.28 -3.53
C LEU A 258 15.86 4.29 -2.26
N THR A 259 16.67 5.34 -2.13
CA THR A 259 17.56 5.59 -0.98
C THR A 259 17.40 7.01 -0.48
N VAL A 260 17.65 7.21 0.81
CA VAL A 260 17.58 8.54 1.45
C VAL A 260 18.47 9.55 0.73
N GLU A 261 19.66 9.12 0.31
CA GLU A 261 20.67 9.95 -0.38
C GLU A 261 20.12 10.47 -1.71
N ASN A 262 19.70 9.54 -2.57
CA ASN A 262 19.24 9.88 -3.91
C ASN A 262 17.95 10.71 -3.88
N ILE A 263 16.98 10.30 -3.06
CA ILE A 263 15.70 11.01 -2.91
C ILE A 263 15.95 12.43 -2.41
N SER A 264 16.79 12.59 -1.36
CA SER A 264 17.12 13.91 -0.83
C SER A 264 17.81 14.78 -1.86
N GLN A 265 18.76 14.23 -2.63
CA GLN A 265 19.50 15.01 -3.64
C GLN A 265 18.59 15.47 -4.78
N LYS A 266 17.75 14.57 -5.32
CA LYS A 266 16.81 14.93 -6.40
C LYS A 266 15.76 15.93 -5.91
N THR A 267 15.28 15.79 -4.66
CA THR A 267 14.35 16.73 -4.04
C THR A 267 14.97 18.12 -3.87
N LYS A 268 16.24 18.21 -3.48
CA LYS A 268 16.95 19.50 -3.41
C LYS A 268 17.06 20.18 -4.78
N ASN A 269 17.31 19.42 -5.83
CA ASN A 269 17.37 19.94 -7.19
C ASN A 269 15.99 20.47 -7.62
N LEU A 270 14.92 19.74 -7.36
CA LEU A 270 13.53 20.17 -7.60
C LEU A 270 13.19 21.51 -6.93
N ILE A 271 13.65 21.72 -5.68
CA ILE A 271 13.33 22.93 -4.91
C ILE A 271 14.14 24.14 -5.41
N LYS A 272 15.30 23.92 -6.02
CA LYS A 272 16.17 24.98 -6.56
C LYS A 272 15.78 25.41 -7.98
N SER A 273 15.10 24.56 -8.75
CA SER A 273 14.52 24.88 -10.05
C SER A 273 13.27 25.77 -9.91
#